data_410cea8f34247321f6cfe726c4156a02
#
_entry.id   410cea8f34247321f6cfe726c4156a02
#
_cell.length_a   1.000
_cell.length_b   1.000
_cell.length_c   1.000
_cell.angle_alpha   90.00
_cell.angle_beta   90.00
_cell.angle_gamma   90.00
#
_symmetry.space_group_name_H-M   'P 1'
#
loop_
_entity.id
_entity.type
_entity.pdbx_description
1 polymer ?
#
loop_
_entity_poly.entity_id
_entity_poly.type
_entity_poly.pdbx_seq_one_letter_code
_entity_poly.pdbx_strand_id
1 'polypeptide(L)'
;MDKLKIAGSFLKIKFHNIFSVIVKAATGYIVGSFATIQLSSIVVDNVSTQAIIGMPSETFMQYLFIALLVLFPVVLIIAFITKKKSLNANSLSNFDEINSTIDNQKPKIGVIPFENLNENSESGYLVDGIVEDLITELSMVNEISIATRKTSFSLRGKDYTSQSFKDEWGFDYIVSGSIRSSDERIRISVELSDMTDDRVVWSNKYDRVKADIFEVQDEIVTKIINSIIGNIEIASLKRANRKPTENMTSYEFMLMGRALNQKFDKEANKEAIKMLDAAIEADKTNPLPYSWKACTIGQAMFLGFRDQDEKTMSEFLGALSKANEMNDNDWNTNRILAEAHITMQDYPQAKVYATRAYKANPNNPHVMSAYGDALLRNDDVDMAIKVFKKMYSVEPIPASDTNEDRPKKALMFAYYLDNDFDKAIEMFNEVEELDFRSWLICADIKAKQGLNYLKEKWFEEGLNTFKETDADAEISRFHLPNKEHKSQLVTFYKSVLS
;
A
#
# COMPACT_ATOMS: atom_id res chain seq x y z
N MET A 1 -21.63 3.13 19.21
CA MET A 1 -22.59 3.72 18.21
C MET A 1 -21.87 4.21 16.96
N ASP A 2 -20.57 4.54 17.02
CA ASP A 2 -19.84 5.12 15.88
C ASP A 2 -19.40 4.10 14.82
N LYS A 3 -19.18 2.84 15.19
CA LYS A 3 -18.76 1.77 14.25
C LYS A 3 -19.81 1.44 13.18
N LEU A 4 -21.09 1.53 13.51
CA LEU A 4 -22.20 1.36 12.54
C LEU A 4 -22.29 2.52 11.55
N LYS A 5 -21.86 3.74 11.94
CA LYS A 5 -21.82 4.91 11.06
C LYS A 5 -20.72 4.80 10.01
N ILE A 6 -19.54 4.28 10.39
CA ILE A 6 -18.39 4.11 9.47
C ILE A 6 -18.70 3.06 8.39
N ALA A 7 -19.22 1.88 8.80
CA ALA A 7 -19.65 0.85 7.85
C ALA A 7 -20.79 1.35 6.94
N GLY A 8 -21.73 2.15 7.49
CA GLY A 8 -22.78 2.79 6.73
C GLY A 8 -22.28 3.80 5.71
N SER A 9 -21.19 4.51 5.99
CA SER A 9 -20.58 5.47 5.06
C SER A 9 -19.86 4.78 3.90
N PHE A 10 -19.15 3.67 4.15
CA PHE A 10 -18.53 2.84 3.10
C PHE A 10 -19.55 2.23 2.14
N LEU A 11 -20.63 1.68 2.69
CA LEU A 11 -21.76 1.20 1.90
C LEU A 11 -22.45 2.34 1.12
N LYS A 12 -22.64 3.51 1.74
CA LYS A 12 -23.25 4.67 1.09
C LYS A 12 -22.47 5.18 -0.12
N ILE A 13 -21.15 5.27 -0.05
CA ILE A 13 -20.33 5.79 -1.17
C ILE A 13 -20.33 4.81 -2.34
N LYS A 14 -20.16 3.50 -2.09
CA LYS A 14 -20.25 2.47 -3.13
C LYS A 14 -21.64 2.38 -3.76
N PHE A 15 -22.69 2.51 -2.95
CA PHE A 15 -24.09 2.62 -3.40
C PHE A 15 -24.36 3.95 -4.14
N HIS A 16 -23.78 5.07 -3.68
CA HIS A 16 -24.05 6.39 -4.26
C HIS A 16 -23.61 6.48 -5.72
N ASN A 17 -22.43 5.97 -6.07
CA ASN A 17 -21.92 6.00 -7.45
C ASN A 17 -22.69 5.07 -8.41
N ILE A 18 -23.06 3.88 -7.95
CA ILE A 18 -23.91 2.96 -8.71
C ILE A 18 -25.34 3.49 -8.76
N PHE A 19 -25.85 3.97 -7.64
CA PHE A 19 -27.20 4.52 -7.49
C PHE A 19 -27.39 5.77 -8.36
N SER A 20 -26.41 6.68 -8.42
CA SER A 20 -26.46 7.88 -9.28
C SER A 20 -26.66 7.55 -10.77
N VAL A 21 -26.01 6.49 -11.27
CA VAL A 21 -26.16 6.09 -12.68
C VAL A 21 -27.52 5.43 -12.92
N ILE A 22 -27.93 4.58 -11.99
CA ILE A 22 -29.25 3.93 -12.07
C ILE A 22 -30.37 4.99 -11.97
N VAL A 23 -30.23 5.97 -11.07
CA VAL A 23 -31.20 7.07 -10.95
C VAL A 23 -31.24 7.92 -12.21
N LYS A 24 -30.10 8.30 -12.80
CA LYS A 24 -30.07 9.06 -14.07
C LYS A 24 -30.70 8.28 -15.22
N ALA A 25 -30.42 6.99 -15.34
CA ALA A 25 -31.02 6.13 -16.38
C ALA A 25 -32.54 5.96 -16.14
N ALA A 26 -32.95 5.75 -14.90
CA ALA A 26 -34.36 5.63 -14.53
C ALA A 26 -35.13 6.96 -14.80
N THR A 27 -34.55 8.11 -14.40
CA THR A 27 -35.16 9.43 -14.62
C THR A 27 -35.28 9.71 -16.13
N GLY A 28 -34.22 9.48 -16.90
CA GLY A 28 -34.26 9.64 -18.35
C GLY A 28 -35.30 8.74 -19.03
N TYR A 29 -35.41 7.50 -18.58
CA TYR A 29 -36.41 6.56 -19.09
C TYR A 29 -37.85 6.99 -18.73
N ILE A 30 -38.10 7.40 -17.49
CA ILE A 30 -39.43 7.85 -17.03
C ILE A 30 -39.87 9.10 -17.84
N VAL A 31 -38.97 10.10 -17.98
CA VAL A 31 -39.28 11.32 -18.76
C VAL A 31 -39.53 10.98 -20.23
N GLY A 32 -38.68 10.14 -20.83
CA GLY A 32 -38.86 9.68 -22.22
C GLY A 32 -40.15 8.87 -22.41
N SER A 33 -40.50 7.98 -21.49
CA SER A 33 -41.75 7.22 -21.53
C SER A 33 -42.98 8.11 -21.39
N PHE A 34 -42.94 9.09 -20.50
CA PHE A 34 -44.02 10.06 -20.33
C PHE A 34 -44.23 10.92 -21.60
N ALA A 35 -43.14 11.40 -22.20
CA ALA A 35 -43.21 12.12 -23.48
C ALA A 35 -43.76 11.24 -24.63
N THR A 36 -43.35 9.96 -24.66
CA THR A 36 -43.85 9.00 -25.67
C THR A 36 -45.36 8.75 -25.50
N ILE A 37 -45.84 8.57 -24.26
CA ILE A 37 -47.25 8.38 -23.99
C ILE A 37 -48.06 9.63 -24.37
N GLN A 38 -47.59 10.84 -24.04
CA GLN A 38 -48.26 12.07 -24.37
C GLN A 38 -48.31 12.31 -25.91
N LEU A 39 -47.18 12.08 -26.60
CA LEU A 39 -47.15 12.19 -28.08
C LEU A 39 -48.06 11.14 -28.72
N SER A 40 -48.07 9.92 -28.21
CA SER A 40 -48.94 8.86 -28.73
C SER A 40 -50.42 9.15 -28.47
N SER A 41 -50.79 9.77 -27.37
CA SER A 41 -52.20 10.19 -27.12
C SER A 41 -52.64 11.26 -28.13
N ILE A 42 -51.78 12.24 -28.38
CA ILE A 42 -52.09 13.30 -29.38
C ILE A 42 -52.26 12.68 -30.77
N VAL A 43 -51.42 11.71 -31.15
CA VAL A 43 -51.56 11.01 -32.46
C VAL A 43 -52.85 10.18 -32.49
N VAL A 44 -53.13 9.45 -31.40
CA VAL A 44 -54.34 8.62 -31.28
C VAL A 44 -55.62 9.45 -31.35
N ASP A 45 -55.65 10.63 -30.74
CA ASP A 45 -56.78 11.53 -30.74
C ASP A 45 -57.00 12.16 -32.13
N ASN A 46 -55.98 12.31 -32.98
CA ASN A 46 -56.05 12.96 -34.25
C ASN A 46 -56.03 11.99 -35.46
N VAL A 47 -55.71 10.73 -35.26
CA VAL A 47 -55.58 9.73 -36.34
C VAL A 47 -56.25 8.43 -35.90
N SER A 48 -57.14 7.87 -36.71
CA SER A 48 -57.80 6.58 -36.44
C SER A 48 -56.76 5.45 -36.50
N THR A 49 -56.32 4.99 -35.31
CA THR A 49 -55.38 3.86 -35.16
C THR A 49 -55.95 2.57 -35.70
N GLN A 50 -57.26 2.42 -35.76
CA GLN A 50 -57.92 1.26 -36.33
C GLN A 50 -57.78 1.20 -37.85
N ALA A 51 -57.65 2.35 -38.51
CA ALA A 51 -57.40 2.45 -39.97
C ALA A 51 -55.94 2.17 -40.36
N ILE A 52 -55.01 2.44 -39.45
CA ILE A 52 -53.57 2.31 -39.75
C ILE A 52 -52.99 1.00 -39.21
N ILE A 53 -53.37 0.59 -37.97
CA ILE A 53 -52.76 -0.54 -37.27
C ILE A 53 -53.76 -1.68 -37.04
N GLY A 54 -55.03 -1.51 -37.41
CA GLY A 54 -56.06 -2.53 -37.28
C GLY A 54 -56.53 -2.77 -35.82
N MET A 55 -56.24 -1.83 -34.90
CA MET A 55 -56.40 -2.01 -33.45
C MET A 55 -57.10 -0.77 -32.82
N PRO A 56 -58.04 -0.99 -31.87
CA PRO A 56 -58.64 0.15 -31.17
C PRO A 56 -57.61 0.97 -30.39
N SER A 57 -57.85 2.29 -30.30
CA SER A 57 -56.94 3.23 -29.66
C SER A 57 -56.62 2.90 -28.19
N GLU A 58 -57.63 2.49 -27.42
CA GLU A 58 -57.46 2.08 -26.04
C GLU A 58 -56.56 0.85 -25.88
N THR A 59 -56.73 -0.12 -26.75
CA THR A 59 -55.92 -1.36 -26.77
C THR A 59 -54.47 -1.06 -27.18
N PHE A 60 -54.25 -0.15 -28.14
CA PHE A 60 -52.92 0.31 -28.49
C PHE A 60 -52.18 1.00 -27.35
N MET A 61 -52.85 1.89 -26.63
CA MET A 61 -52.28 2.59 -25.46
C MET A 61 -51.97 1.62 -24.31
N GLN A 62 -52.77 0.59 -24.08
CA GLN A 62 -52.51 -0.45 -23.10
C GLN A 62 -51.25 -1.24 -23.45
N TYR A 63 -51.13 -1.68 -24.70
CA TYR A 63 -49.92 -2.41 -25.16
C TYR A 63 -48.66 -1.53 -25.11
N LEU A 64 -48.75 -0.25 -25.47
CA LEU A 64 -47.65 0.70 -25.38
C LEU A 64 -47.18 0.85 -23.93
N PHE A 65 -48.12 0.99 -22.98
CA PHE A 65 -47.79 1.10 -21.56
C PHE A 65 -47.11 -0.18 -21.04
N ILE A 66 -47.64 -1.36 -21.36
CA ILE A 66 -47.03 -2.65 -21.01
C ILE A 66 -45.62 -2.79 -21.61
N ALA A 67 -45.44 -2.43 -22.88
CA ALA A 67 -44.13 -2.48 -23.54
C ALA A 67 -43.10 -1.59 -22.86
N LEU A 68 -43.48 -0.36 -22.50
CA LEU A 68 -42.59 0.54 -21.75
C LEU A 68 -42.26 0.00 -20.36
N LEU A 69 -43.20 -0.62 -19.69
CA LEU A 69 -43.00 -1.20 -18.35
C LEU A 69 -42.05 -2.40 -18.41
N VAL A 70 -42.13 -3.24 -19.45
CA VAL A 70 -41.24 -4.38 -19.68
C VAL A 70 -39.82 -3.95 -20.11
N LEU A 71 -39.71 -2.86 -20.87
CA LEU A 71 -38.42 -2.33 -21.32
C LEU A 71 -37.62 -1.64 -20.20
N PHE A 72 -38.29 -1.18 -19.14
CA PHE A 72 -37.63 -0.47 -18.03
C PHE A 72 -36.48 -1.24 -17.40
N PRO A 73 -36.62 -2.50 -16.93
CA PRO A 73 -35.50 -3.26 -16.38
C PRO A 73 -34.40 -3.53 -17.41
N VAL A 74 -34.74 -3.69 -18.70
CA VAL A 74 -33.75 -3.90 -19.77
C VAL A 74 -32.87 -2.66 -19.92
N VAL A 75 -33.46 -1.47 -19.89
CA VAL A 75 -32.70 -0.19 -19.96
C VAL A 75 -31.78 -0.05 -18.77
N LEU A 76 -32.22 -0.43 -17.58
CA LEU A 76 -31.37 -0.40 -16.37
C LEU A 76 -30.21 -1.39 -16.47
N ILE A 77 -30.44 -2.60 -16.97
CA ILE A 77 -29.40 -3.61 -17.21
C ILE A 77 -28.40 -3.11 -18.24
N ILE A 78 -28.85 -2.54 -19.35
CA ILE A 78 -27.98 -1.97 -20.39
C ILE A 78 -27.16 -0.82 -19.82
N ALA A 79 -27.76 0.09 -19.04
CA ALA A 79 -27.05 1.19 -18.38
C ALA A 79 -25.95 0.67 -17.42
N PHE A 80 -26.24 -0.39 -16.70
CA PHE A 80 -25.27 -1.06 -15.81
C PHE A 80 -24.11 -1.71 -16.60
N ILE A 81 -24.44 -2.46 -17.66
CA ILE A 81 -23.45 -3.15 -18.51
C ILE A 81 -22.59 -2.14 -19.28
N THR A 82 -23.17 -1.08 -19.84
CA THR A 82 -22.44 -0.04 -20.59
C THR A 82 -21.53 0.75 -19.68
N LYS A 83 -21.94 1.05 -18.45
CA LYS A 83 -21.07 1.68 -17.46
C LYS A 83 -19.89 0.77 -17.08
N LYS A 84 -20.14 -0.53 -16.86
CA LYS A 84 -19.09 -1.51 -16.61
C LYS A 84 -18.13 -1.64 -17.81
N LYS A 85 -18.64 -1.58 -19.03
CA LYS A 85 -17.84 -1.64 -20.27
C LYS A 85 -17.08 -0.33 -20.55
N SER A 86 -17.68 0.84 -20.22
CA SER A 86 -17.02 2.15 -20.30
C SER A 86 -15.89 2.28 -19.28
N LEU A 87 -16.06 1.75 -18.07
CA LEU A 87 -14.98 1.67 -17.08
C LEU A 87 -13.82 0.78 -17.58
N ASN A 88 -14.12 -0.31 -18.31
CA ASN A 88 -13.10 -1.19 -18.87
C ASN A 88 -12.51 -0.68 -20.20
N ALA A 89 -13.26 0.03 -21.04
CA ALA A 89 -12.79 0.50 -22.34
C ALA A 89 -12.00 1.81 -22.25
N ASN A 90 -12.38 2.73 -21.35
CA ASN A 90 -11.57 3.92 -21.05
C ASN A 90 -10.26 3.56 -20.34
N SER A 91 -10.16 2.38 -19.73
CA SER A 91 -8.89 1.89 -19.19
C SER A 91 -7.91 1.41 -20.27
N LEU A 92 -8.37 0.96 -21.42
CA LEU A 92 -7.50 0.34 -22.43
C LEU A 92 -6.99 1.32 -23.52
N SER A 93 -7.74 2.33 -23.94
CA SER A 93 -7.29 3.27 -24.98
C SER A 93 -6.51 4.47 -24.45
N ASN A 94 -6.67 4.81 -23.16
CA ASN A 94 -5.82 5.80 -22.49
C ASN A 94 -4.59 5.18 -21.80
N PHE A 95 -4.49 3.85 -21.73
CA PHE A 95 -3.41 3.18 -21.01
C PHE A 95 -2.05 3.41 -21.66
N ASP A 96 -1.96 3.42 -22.99
CA ASP A 96 -0.67 3.56 -23.67
C ASP A 96 -0.18 5.02 -23.67
N GLU A 97 -1.05 6.00 -23.81
CA GLU A 97 -0.69 7.42 -23.77
C GLU A 97 -0.47 7.93 -22.33
N ILE A 98 -1.27 7.43 -21.38
CA ILE A 98 -1.12 7.68 -19.94
C ILE A 98 0.14 6.99 -19.39
N ASN A 99 0.39 5.73 -19.76
CA ASN A 99 1.59 5.02 -19.32
C ASN A 99 2.89 5.68 -19.81
N SER A 100 2.92 6.22 -21.04
CA SER A 100 4.09 6.94 -21.54
C SER A 100 4.34 8.25 -20.77
N THR A 101 3.30 8.93 -20.29
CA THR A 101 3.41 10.18 -19.52
C THR A 101 3.76 9.91 -18.06
N ILE A 102 3.20 8.85 -17.47
CA ILE A 102 3.48 8.43 -16.08
C ILE A 102 4.92 7.89 -15.96
N ASP A 103 5.38 7.15 -16.95
CA ASP A 103 6.73 6.54 -16.95
C ASP A 103 7.83 7.62 -17.03
N ASN A 104 7.54 8.78 -17.61
CA ASN A 104 8.47 9.91 -17.68
C ASN A 104 8.62 10.67 -16.34
N GLN A 105 7.78 10.41 -15.33
CA GLN A 105 7.85 11.07 -14.02
C GLN A 105 8.52 10.21 -12.94
N LYS A 106 8.60 8.90 -13.15
CA LYS A 106 9.24 7.96 -12.22
C LYS A 106 10.74 7.92 -12.46
N PRO A 107 11.56 7.75 -11.40
CA PRO A 107 12.98 7.49 -11.58
C PRO A 107 13.22 6.25 -12.45
N LYS A 108 14.00 6.41 -13.51
CA LYS A 108 14.30 5.33 -14.44
C LYS A 108 15.64 4.68 -14.10
N ILE A 109 15.62 3.36 -13.90
CA ILE A 109 16.77 2.61 -13.42
C ILE A 109 17.26 1.63 -14.49
N GLY A 110 18.56 1.65 -14.75
CA GLY A 110 19.24 0.61 -15.49
C GLY A 110 19.97 -0.35 -14.53
N VAL A 111 19.89 -1.66 -14.79
CA VAL A 111 20.72 -2.65 -14.10
C VAL A 111 21.74 -3.16 -15.10
N ILE A 112 23.02 -2.88 -14.87
CA ILE A 112 24.10 -3.41 -15.71
C ILE A 112 24.42 -4.83 -15.24
N PRO A 113 24.61 -5.82 -16.14
CA PRO A 113 25.03 -7.15 -15.75
C PRO A 113 26.32 -7.09 -14.92
N PHE A 114 26.29 -7.75 -13.77
CA PHE A 114 27.42 -7.73 -12.84
C PHE A 114 28.64 -8.37 -13.44
N GLU A 115 29.80 -7.88 -13.06
CA GLU A 115 31.10 -8.45 -13.47
C GLU A 115 31.35 -9.76 -12.74
N ASN A 116 31.69 -10.80 -13.50
CA ASN A 116 32.17 -12.06 -12.94
C ASN A 116 33.70 -11.99 -12.73
N LEU A 117 34.12 -11.84 -11.48
CA LEU A 117 35.53 -11.76 -11.11
C LEU A 117 36.17 -13.15 -10.87
N ASN A 118 35.51 -14.22 -11.28
CA ASN A 118 36.02 -15.58 -11.17
C ASN A 118 36.69 -16.01 -12.49
N GLU A 119 37.71 -16.82 -12.39
CA GLU A 119 38.39 -17.40 -13.56
C GLU A 119 37.58 -18.52 -14.23
N ASN A 120 36.57 -19.09 -13.54
CA ASN A 120 35.77 -20.21 -14.01
C ASN A 120 34.45 -19.77 -14.62
N SER A 121 34.09 -20.30 -15.79
CA SER A 121 32.82 -20.00 -16.51
C SER A 121 31.56 -20.51 -15.82
N GLU A 122 31.64 -21.49 -14.92
CA GLU A 122 30.49 -22.07 -14.21
C GLU A 122 29.75 -21.07 -13.28
N SER A 123 30.43 -20.03 -12.82
CA SER A 123 29.81 -19.00 -12.00
C SER A 123 29.03 -17.94 -12.81
N GLY A 124 29.09 -17.97 -14.15
CA GLY A 124 28.39 -17.01 -15.01
C GLY A 124 26.86 -17.08 -14.88
N TYR A 125 26.30 -18.29 -14.77
CA TYR A 125 24.88 -18.49 -14.61
C TYR A 125 24.32 -17.87 -13.29
N LEU A 126 25.11 -17.95 -12.21
CA LEU A 126 24.75 -17.36 -10.94
C LEU A 126 24.71 -15.83 -11.01
N VAL A 127 25.74 -15.24 -11.68
CA VAL A 127 25.82 -13.80 -11.86
C VAL A 127 24.61 -13.29 -12.64
N ASP A 128 24.27 -13.97 -13.75
CA ASP A 128 23.15 -13.61 -14.59
C ASP A 128 21.80 -13.83 -13.86
N GLY A 129 21.68 -14.90 -13.08
CA GLY A 129 20.50 -15.18 -12.26
C GLY A 129 20.21 -14.06 -11.26
N ILE A 130 21.22 -13.61 -10.49
CA ILE A 130 21.05 -12.49 -9.54
C ILE A 130 20.61 -11.21 -10.25
N VAL A 131 21.16 -10.90 -11.42
CA VAL A 131 20.77 -9.71 -12.19
C VAL A 131 19.33 -9.83 -12.72
N GLU A 132 18.92 -11.04 -13.17
CA GLU A 132 17.54 -11.30 -13.60
C GLU A 132 16.54 -11.15 -12.46
N ASP A 133 16.88 -11.67 -11.28
CA ASP A 133 16.04 -11.55 -10.10
C ASP A 133 15.92 -10.10 -9.63
N LEU A 134 17.03 -9.35 -9.63
CA LEU A 134 17.03 -7.91 -9.35
C LEU A 134 16.10 -7.15 -10.30
N ILE A 135 16.19 -7.40 -11.61
CA ILE A 135 15.31 -6.77 -12.60
C ILE A 135 13.85 -7.17 -12.36
N THR A 136 13.59 -8.44 -12.09
CA THR A 136 12.24 -8.96 -11.86
C THR A 136 11.61 -8.33 -10.62
N GLU A 137 12.30 -8.37 -9.50
CA GLU A 137 11.81 -7.82 -8.24
C GLU A 137 11.68 -6.28 -8.29
N LEU A 138 12.66 -5.57 -8.86
CA LEU A 138 12.56 -4.11 -9.04
C LEU A 138 11.39 -3.73 -9.96
N SER A 139 11.02 -4.57 -10.93
CA SER A 139 9.87 -4.32 -11.80
C SER A 139 8.52 -4.37 -11.08
N MET A 140 8.45 -4.99 -9.89
CA MET A 140 7.25 -5.01 -9.06
C MET A 140 7.06 -3.72 -8.24
N VAL A 141 8.07 -2.84 -8.22
CA VAL A 141 8.05 -1.58 -7.48
C VAL A 141 7.39 -0.49 -8.33
N ASN A 142 6.21 -0.05 -7.94
CA ASN A 142 5.41 0.90 -8.73
C ASN A 142 6.00 2.32 -8.78
N GLU A 143 6.88 2.67 -7.87
CA GLU A 143 7.49 4.01 -7.73
C GLU A 143 8.64 4.27 -8.68
N ILE A 144 9.14 3.24 -9.36
CA ILE A 144 10.28 3.32 -10.27
C ILE A 144 9.93 2.74 -11.64
N SER A 145 10.71 3.09 -12.65
CA SER A 145 10.69 2.48 -13.97
C SER A 145 12.00 1.73 -14.19
N ILE A 146 11.93 0.45 -14.55
CA ILE A 146 13.11 -0.39 -14.72
C ILE A 146 13.37 -0.73 -16.19
N ALA A 147 14.62 -0.71 -16.61
CA ALA A 147 15.02 -1.17 -17.93
C ALA A 147 14.71 -2.66 -18.13
N THR A 148 14.25 -3.03 -19.33
CA THR A 148 13.99 -4.44 -19.63
C THR A 148 15.28 -5.27 -19.55
N ARG A 149 15.12 -6.57 -19.24
CA ARG A 149 16.25 -7.53 -19.26
C ARG A 149 17.07 -7.43 -20.55
N LYS A 150 16.40 -7.34 -21.70
CA LYS A 150 17.08 -7.23 -23.00
C LYS A 150 17.96 -5.98 -23.10
N THR A 151 17.45 -4.84 -22.64
CA THR A 151 18.21 -3.59 -22.58
C THR A 151 19.40 -3.73 -21.64
N SER A 152 19.20 -4.19 -20.42
CA SER A 152 20.24 -4.38 -19.40
C SER A 152 21.39 -5.27 -19.93
N PHE A 153 21.04 -6.44 -20.46
CA PHE A 153 22.05 -7.38 -20.97
C PHE A 153 22.75 -6.89 -22.25
N SER A 154 22.14 -5.99 -23.03
CA SER A 154 22.81 -5.36 -24.19
C SER A 154 23.92 -4.39 -23.80
N LEU A 155 23.99 -3.99 -22.53
CA LEU A 155 25.00 -3.08 -21.97
C LEU A 155 26.26 -3.81 -21.52
N ARG A 156 26.27 -5.15 -21.50
CA ARG A 156 27.39 -5.94 -21.02
C ARG A 156 28.68 -5.67 -21.86
N GLY A 157 29.75 -5.36 -21.16
CA GLY A 157 31.08 -5.20 -21.77
C GLY A 157 31.25 -3.97 -22.67
N LYS A 158 30.35 -3.02 -22.58
CA LYS A 158 30.43 -1.75 -23.29
C LYS A 158 30.89 -0.64 -22.34
N ASP A 159 31.74 0.24 -22.85
CA ASP A 159 32.14 1.45 -22.13
C ASP A 159 31.09 2.54 -22.30
N TYR A 160 30.50 2.95 -21.20
CA TYR A 160 29.52 4.04 -21.14
C TYR A 160 29.95 5.11 -20.16
N THR A 161 29.65 6.35 -20.47
CA THR A 161 29.74 7.46 -19.53
C THR A 161 28.39 7.71 -18.87
N SER A 162 28.37 8.34 -17.70
CA SER A 162 27.12 8.74 -17.04
C SER A 162 26.23 9.59 -17.95
N GLN A 163 26.85 10.44 -18.79
CA GLN A 163 26.13 11.24 -19.77
C GLN A 163 25.47 10.38 -20.85
N SER A 164 26.12 9.33 -21.36
CA SER A 164 25.53 8.45 -22.38
C SER A 164 24.37 7.63 -21.80
N PHE A 165 24.45 7.19 -20.55
CA PHE A 165 23.31 6.52 -19.89
C PHE A 165 22.07 7.42 -19.79
N LYS A 166 22.29 8.70 -19.56
CA LYS A 166 21.21 9.68 -19.47
C LYS A 166 20.65 10.06 -20.85
N ASP A 167 21.50 10.38 -21.80
CA ASP A 167 21.10 10.91 -23.11
C ASP A 167 20.51 9.83 -24.04
N GLU A 168 21.11 8.63 -24.06
CA GLU A 168 20.68 7.54 -24.95
C GLU A 168 19.55 6.71 -24.36
N TRP A 169 19.56 6.46 -23.02
CA TRP A 169 18.68 5.53 -22.35
C TRP A 169 17.71 6.21 -21.39
N GLY A 170 17.97 7.47 -21.02
CA GLY A 170 17.17 8.23 -20.07
C GLY A 170 17.22 7.68 -18.65
N PHE A 171 18.29 7.02 -18.26
CA PHE A 171 18.43 6.50 -16.90
C PHE A 171 18.77 7.62 -15.92
N ASP A 172 18.06 7.64 -14.81
CA ASP A 172 18.36 8.51 -13.66
C ASP A 172 19.36 7.83 -12.72
N TYR A 173 19.28 6.49 -12.62
CA TYR A 173 20.13 5.67 -11.76
C TYR A 173 20.63 4.44 -12.49
N ILE A 174 21.83 4.00 -12.13
CA ILE A 174 22.42 2.73 -12.58
C ILE A 174 22.75 1.87 -11.37
N VAL A 175 22.34 0.62 -11.44
CA VAL A 175 22.81 -0.45 -10.54
C VAL A 175 23.88 -1.24 -11.26
N SER A 176 25.05 -1.32 -10.67
CA SER A 176 26.17 -2.12 -11.15
C SER A 176 26.75 -2.95 -10.00
N GLY A 177 27.60 -3.92 -10.33
CA GLY A 177 28.21 -4.72 -9.30
C GLY A 177 29.20 -5.74 -9.83
N SER A 178 29.77 -6.51 -8.90
CA SER A 178 30.67 -7.62 -9.21
C SER A 178 30.43 -8.78 -8.26
N ILE A 179 30.70 -9.99 -8.76
CA ILE A 179 30.57 -11.22 -8.00
C ILE A 179 31.93 -11.96 -8.03
N ARG A 180 32.36 -12.35 -6.85
CA ARG A 180 33.50 -13.23 -6.64
C ARG A 180 33.06 -14.44 -5.82
N SER A 181 33.23 -15.63 -6.34
CA SER A 181 32.91 -16.89 -5.69
C SER A 181 34.19 -17.70 -5.46
N SER A 182 34.32 -18.28 -4.28
CA SER A 182 35.29 -19.37 -3.98
C SER A 182 34.51 -20.66 -3.76
N ASP A 183 35.19 -21.75 -3.40
CA ASP A 183 34.53 -23.03 -3.14
C ASP A 183 33.55 -22.96 -1.96
N GLU A 184 33.83 -22.12 -0.95
CA GLU A 184 33.05 -22.03 0.28
C GLU A 184 32.27 -20.74 0.41
N ARG A 185 32.64 -19.66 -0.26
CA ARG A 185 32.08 -18.32 -0.06
C ARG A 185 31.73 -17.62 -1.35
N ILE A 186 30.70 -16.80 -1.31
CA ILE A 186 30.34 -15.86 -2.36
C ILE A 186 30.37 -14.43 -1.80
N ARG A 187 30.99 -13.52 -2.54
CA ARG A 187 30.99 -12.09 -2.26
C ARG A 187 30.38 -11.35 -3.42
N ILE A 188 29.36 -10.58 -3.11
CA ILE A 188 28.65 -9.73 -4.07
C ILE A 188 28.88 -8.29 -3.65
N SER A 189 29.43 -7.47 -4.55
CA SER A 189 29.53 -6.03 -4.39
C SER A 189 28.51 -5.36 -5.29
N VAL A 190 27.73 -4.41 -4.75
CA VAL A 190 26.70 -3.70 -5.48
C VAL A 190 26.88 -2.22 -5.27
N GLU A 191 26.64 -1.44 -6.31
CA GLU A 191 26.72 0.01 -6.32
C GLU A 191 25.47 0.59 -7.01
N LEU A 192 24.93 1.67 -6.45
CA LEU A 192 23.91 2.52 -7.04
C LEU A 192 24.51 3.88 -7.34
N SER A 193 24.48 4.29 -8.59
CA SER A 193 25.02 5.55 -9.07
C SER A 193 23.92 6.46 -9.61
N ASP A 194 23.96 7.74 -9.25
CA ASP A 194 23.05 8.80 -9.76
C ASP A 194 23.67 9.39 -11.04
N MET A 195 22.96 9.23 -12.16
CA MET A 195 23.42 9.71 -13.47
C MET A 195 23.26 11.22 -13.66
N THR A 196 22.54 11.89 -12.76
CA THR A 196 22.38 13.33 -12.82
C THR A 196 23.58 14.07 -12.21
N ASP A 197 24.06 13.57 -11.09
CA ASP A 197 25.15 14.18 -10.32
C ASP A 197 26.50 13.45 -10.54
N ASP A 198 26.52 12.39 -11.36
CA ASP A 198 27.66 11.51 -11.63
C ASP A 198 28.37 11.05 -10.34
N ARG A 199 27.61 10.47 -9.44
CA ARG A 199 28.12 10.04 -8.13
C ARG A 199 27.50 8.74 -7.66
N VAL A 200 28.28 7.99 -6.89
CA VAL A 200 27.78 6.85 -6.14
C VAL A 200 26.90 7.35 -4.99
N VAL A 201 25.63 6.94 -4.94
CA VAL A 201 24.70 7.25 -3.86
C VAL A 201 24.70 6.18 -2.79
N TRP A 202 25.00 4.93 -3.16
CA TRP A 202 25.09 3.82 -2.24
C TRP A 202 25.96 2.71 -2.79
N SER A 203 26.69 2.01 -1.91
CA SER A 203 27.38 0.76 -2.24
C SER A 203 27.43 -0.14 -1.01
N ASN A 204 27.36 -1.45 -1.24
CA ASN A 204 27.47 -2.44 -0.17
C ASN A 204 28.14 -3.73 -0.67
N LYS A 205 28.61 -4.55 0.28
CA LYS A 205 29.23 -5.86 0.04
C LYS A 205 28.55 -6.93 0.88
N TYR A 206 28.09 -7.98 0.22
CA TYR A 206 27.47 -9.13 0.84
C TYR A 206 28.44 -10.31 0.76
N ASP A 207 28.77 -10.89 1.90
CA ASP A 207 29.70 -12.04 2.03
C ASP A 207 28.96 -13.20 2.71
N ARG A 208 28.75 -14.30 1.99
CA ARG A 208 27.93 -15.44 2.44
C ARG A 208 28.65 -16.77 2.19
N VAL A 209 28.26 -17.79 2.95
CA VAL A 209 28.69 -19.16 2.71
C VAL A 209 27.87 -19.77 1.59
N LYS A 210 28.48 -20.53 0.69
CA LYS A 210 27.86 -21.06 -0.55
C LYS A 210 26.94 -22.27 -0.32
N ALA A 211 26.74 -22.71 0.93
CA ALA A 211 26.07 -23.98 1.26
C ALA A 211 24.61 -24.07 0.75
N ASP A 212 23.89 -22.94 0.65
CA ASP A 212 22.56 -22.87 0.05
C ASP A 212 22.43 -21.63 -0.83
N ILE A 213 22.83 -21.79 -2.11
CA ILE A 213 23.01 -20.66 -3.02
C ILE A 213 21.69 -19.97 -3.35
N PHE A 214 20.57 -20.71 -3.39
CA PHE A 214 19.25 -20.13 -3.72
C PHE A 214 18.67 -19.32 -2.55
N GLU A 215 18.74 -19.83 -1.32
CA GLU A 215 18.31 -19.04 -0.13
C GLU A 215 19.17 -17.79 0.04
N VAL A 216 20.48 -17.90 -0.17
CA VAL A 216 21.41 -16.76 -0.15
C VAL A 216 21.11 -15.75 -1.25
N GLN A 217 20.74 -16.23 -2.45
CA GLN A 217 20.37 -15.37 -3.58
C GLN A 217 19.11 -14.56 -3.24
N ASP A 218 18.04 -15.20 -2.77
CA ASP A 218 16.80 -14.55 -2.40
C ASP A 218 16.99 -13.51 -1.28
N GLU A 219 17.74 -13.84 -0.23
CA GLU A 219 18.07 -12.93 0.88
C GLU A 219 18.82 -11.70 0.36
N ILE A 220 19.86 -11.92 -0.44
CA ILE A 220 20.73 -10.84 -0.94
C ILE A 220 19.94 -9.94 -1.90
N VAL A 221 19.18 -10.51 -2.84
CA VAL A 221 18.34 -9.76 -3.78
C VAL A 221 17.37 -8.87 -3.02
N THR A 222 16.67 -9.41 -2.03
CA THR A 222 15.74 -8.65 -1.20
C THR A 222 16.42 -7.47 -0.49
N LYS A 223 17.60 -7.68 0.11
CA LYS A 223 18.38 -6.63 0.78
C LYS A 223 18.86 -5.54 -0.18
N ILE A 224 19.38 -5.95 -1.34
CA ILE A 224 19.83 -5.01 -2.38
C ILE A 224 18.65 -4.12 -2.82
N ILE A 225 17.49 -4.70 -3.10
CA ILE A 225 16.32 -3.98 -3.58
C ILE A 225 15.86 -2.93 -2.58
N ASN A 226 15.69 -3.30 -1.32
CA ASN A 226 15.27 -2.35 -0.28
C ASN A 226 16.27 -1.20 -0.11
N SER A 227 17.59 -1.53 -0.15
CA SER A 227 18.63 -0.51 -0.08
C SER A 227 18.61 0.42 -1.30
N ILE A 228 18.43 -0.11 -2.51
CA ILE A 228 18.32 0.69 -3.74
C ILE A 228 17.13 1.63 -3.67
N ILE A 229 15.94 1.13 -3.35
CA ILE A 229 14.71 1.92 -3.28
C ILE A 229 14.85 3.04 -2.25
N GLY A 230 15.30 2.72 -1.04
CA GLY A 230 15.49 3.69 0.02
C GLY A 230 16.49 4.80 -0.36
N ASN A 231 17.60 4.45 -1.00
CA ASN A 231 18.59 5.43 -1.42
C ASN A 231 18.13 6.29 -2.60
N ILE A 232 17.33 5.76 -3.52
CA ILE A 232 16.68 6.55 -4.58
C ILE A 232 15.70 7.55 -3.97
N GLU A 233 14.88 7.16 -3.01
CA GLU A 233 13.96 8.04 -2.30
C GLU A 233 14.72 9.17 -1.58
N ILE A 234 15.80 8.85 -0.86
CA ILE A 234 16.66 9.85 -0.20
C ILE A 234 17.26 10.83 -1.20
N ALA A 235 17.81 10.33 -2.31
CA ALA A 235 18.44 11.17 -3.33
C ALA A 235 17.39 12.07 -4.01
N SER A 236 16.22 11.52 -4.35
CA SER A 236 15.11 12.27 -4.95
C SER A 236 14.56 13.33 -3.98
N LEU A 237 14.40 13.00 -2.70
CA LEU A 237 13.95 13.94 -1.68
C LEU A 237 14.96 15.08 -1.46
N LYS A 238 16.27 14.76 -1.41
CA LYS A 238 17.33 15.78 -1.32
C LYS A 238 17.32 16.72 -2.53
N ARG A 239 17.02 16.18 -3.72
CA ARG A 239 16.89 16.97 -4.97
C ARG A 239 15.66 17.86 -4.92
N ALA A 240 14.50 17.31 -4.53
CA ALA A 240 13.24 18.04 -4.38
C ALA A 240 13.39 19.25 -3.45
N ASN A 241 14.04 19.07 -2.30
CA ASN A 241 14.27 20.15 -1.32
C ASN A 241 15.13 21.32 -1.85
N ARG A 242 15.82 21.15 -2.98
CA ARG A 242 16.64 22.19 -3.62
C ARG A 242 15.94 22.87 -4.80
N LYS A 243 14.82 22.30 -5.30
CA LYS A 243 14.08 22.83 -6.43
C LYS A 243 13.06 23.88 -5.99
N PRO A 244 12.81 24.93 -6.80
CA PRO A 244 11.62 25.75 -6.66
C PRO A 244 10.37 24.90 -6.78
N THR A 245 9.34 25.20 -5.96
CA THR A 245 8.10 24.40 -5.89
C THR A 245 7.41 24.28 -7.26
N GLU A 246 7.45 25.31 -8.08
CA GLU A 246 6.87 25.31 -9.43
C GLU A 246 7.51 24.32 -10.41
N ASN A 247 8.71 23.82 -10.09
CA ASN A 247 9.46 22.90 -10.94
C ASN A 247 9.47 21.47 -10.40
N MET A 248 8.68 21.18 -9.35
CA MET A 248 8.60 19.85 -8.75
C MET A 248 7.66 18.95 -9.52
N THR A 249 8.03 17.67 -9.61
CA THR A 249 7.19 16.62 -10.19
C THR A 249 6.18 16.07 -9.17
N SER A 250 5.12 15.40 -9.66
CA SER A 250 4.16 14.68 -8.81
C SER A 250 4.88 13.73 -7.85
N TYR A 251 5.88 13.00 -8.32
CA TYR A 251 6.68 12.09 -7.50
C TYR A 251 7.45 12.82 -6.38
N GLU A 252 8.09 13.95 -6.68
CA GLU A 252 8.83 14.74 -5.69
C GLU A 252 7.90 15.33 -4.62
N PHE A 253 6.75 15.87 -5.02
CA PHE A 253 5.71 16.32 -4.07
C PHE A 253 5.22 15.17 -3.18
N MET A 254 4.98 14.00 -3.75
CA MET A 254 4.55 12.82 -3.00
C MET A 254 5.60 12.40 -1.96
N LEU A 255 6.88 12.35 -2.33
CA LEU A 255 7.97 12.02 -1.41
C LEU A 255 8.06 13.02 -0.25
N MET A 256 7.89 14.33 -0.53
CA MET A 256 7.86 15.35 0.53
C MET A 256 6.67 15.14 1.46
N GLY A 257 5.49 14.85 0.91
CA GLY A 257 4.29 14.53 1.70
C GLY A 257 4.51 13.32 2.60
N ARG A 258 5.12 12.25 2.08
CA ARG A 258 5.49 11.06 2.88
C ARG A 258 6.47 11.39 4.01
N ALA A 259 7.55 12.10 3.70
CA ALA A 259 8.56 12.47 4.69
C ALA A 259 7.98 13.36 5.82
N LEU A 260 7.05 14.25 5.50
CA LEU A 260 6.33 15.06 6.48
C LEU A 260 5.37 14.21 7.33
N ASN A 261 4.66 13.26 6.71
CA ASN A 261 3.75 12.35 7.42
C ASN A 261 4.49 11.49 8.46
N GLN A 262 5.74 11.12 8.20
CA GLN A 262 6.57 10.30 9.11
C GLN A 262 7.07 11.07 10.35
N LYS A 263 6.90 12.37 10.41
CA LYS A 263 7.26 13.17 11.61
C LYS A 263 6.28 13.01 12.77
N PHE A 264 5.12 12.42 12.56
CA PHE A 264 4.07 12.22 13.56
C PHE A 264 3.71 13.51 14.33
N ASP A 265 3.82 14.65 13.67
CA ASP A 265 3.54 15.98 14.19
C ASP A 265 2.34 16.61 13.49
N LYS A 266 1.53 17.37 14.22
CA LYS A 266 0.27 17.94 13.73
C LYS A 266 0.47 18.93 12.58
N GLU A 267 1.48 19.82 12.68
CA GLU A 267 1.73 20.81 11.63
C GLU A 267 2.40 20.16 10.41
N ALA A 268 3.31 19.19 10.64
CA ALA A 268 3.90 18.40 9.58
C ALA A 268 2.83 17.58 8.82
N ASN A 269 1.83 17.02 9.51
CA ASN A 269 0.72 16.29 8.88
C ASN A 269 -0.13 17.22 7.99
N LYS A 270 -0.41 18.44 8.41
CA LYS A 270 -1.14 19.42 7.58
C LYS A 270 -0.36 19.78 6.32
N GLU A 271 0.96 19.98 6.47
CA GLU A 271 1.82 20.30 5.33
C GLU A 271 1.96 19.07 4.38
N ALA A 272 2.00 17.86 4.92
CA ALA A 272 1.98 16.64 4.14
C ALA A 272 0.76 16.57 3.22
N ILE A 273 -0.44 16.90 3.74
CA ILE A 273 -1.66 16.93 2.93
C ILE A 273 -1.54 17.93 1.78
N LYS A 274 -0.96 19.13 2.02
CA LYS A 274 -0.76 20.13 0.95
C LYS A 274 0.20 19.62 -0.14
N MET A 275 1.29 18.97 0.26
CA MET A 275 2.23 18.39 -0.70
C MET A 275 1.56 17.29 -1.52
N LEU A 276 0.74 16.45 -0.89
CA LEU A 276 0.01 15.40 -1.59
C LEU A 276 -1.09 15.95 -2.51
N ASP A 277 -1.73 17.06 -2.15
CA ASP A 277 -2.65 17.76 -3.04
C ASP A 277 -1.90 18.35 -4.25
N ALA A 278 -0.73 18.92 -4.06
CA ALA A 278 0.11 19.39 -5.16
C ALA A 278 0.58 18.23 -6.06
N ALA A 279 0.91 17.07 -5.48
CA ALA A 279 1.24 15.86 -6.23
C ALA A 279 0.06 15.40 -7.12
N ILE A 280 -1.17 15.44 -6.58
CA ILE A 280 -2.39 15.09 -7.31
C ILE A 280 -2.64 16.09 -8.45
N GLU A 281 -2.47 17.40 -8.20
CA GLU A 281 -2.65 18.41 -9.25
C GLU A 281 -1.60 18.31 -10.36
N ALA A 282 -0.35 17.96 -10.01
CA ALA A 282 0.72 17.75 -10.98
C ALA A 282 0.48 16.51 -11.86
N ASP A 283 -0.13 15.46 -11.31
CA ASP A 283 -0.52 14.26 -12.07
C ASP A 283 -1.78 13.61 -11.47
N LYS A 284 -2.94 13.91 -12.05
CA LYS A 284 -4.24 13.38 -11.62
C LYS A 284 -4.44 11.90 -11.94
N THR A 285 -3.55 11.31 -12.71
CA THR A 285 -3.64 9.90 -13.16
C THR A 285 -2.84 8.95 -12.29
N ASN A 286 -1.98 9.48 -11.40
CA ASN A 286 -1.20 8.69 -10.48
C ASN A 286 -2.01 8.32 -9.22
N PRO A 287 -2.25 7.02 -8.92
CA PRO A 287 -3.00 6.59 -7.74
C PRO A 287 -2.25 6.81 -6.41
N LEU A 288 -0.91 6.80 -6.42
CA LEU A 288 -0.08 6.85 -5.22
C LEU A 288 -0.29 8.09 -4.35
N PRO A 289 -0.33 9.33 -4.89
CA PRO A 289 -0.61 10.51 -4.07
C PRO A 289 -1.98 10.47 -3.38
N TYR A 290 -2.99 9.88 -4.01
CA TYR A 290 -4.33 9.71 -3.40
C TYR A 290 -4.28 8.73 -2.24
N SER A 291 -3.59 7.59 -2.40
CA SER A 291 -3.46 6.61 -1.31
C SER A 291 -2.63 7.14 -0.15
N TRP A 292 -1.54 7.89 -0.41
CA TRP A 292 -0.77 8.55 0.66
C TRP A 292 -1.55 9.68 1.34
N LYS A 293 -2.38 10.43 0.62
CA LYS A 293 -3.29 11.41 1.22
C LYS A 293 -4.28 10.73 2.17
N ALA A 294 -4.87 9.61 1.77
CA ALA A 294 -5.72 8.81 2.65
C ALA A 294 -4.95 8.34 3.90
N CYS A 295 -3.73 7.80 3.73
CA CYS A 295 -2.87 7.41 4.86
C CYS A 295 -2.64 8.59 5.83
N THR A 296 -2.31 9.76 5.31
CA THR A 296 -2.04 10.97 6.12
C THR A 296 -3.28 11.44 6.88
N ILE A 297 -4.45 11.40 6.26
CA ILE A 297 -5.72 11.73 6.93
C ILE A 297 -6.06 10.68 7.99
N GLY A 298 -5.86 9.39 7.70
CA GLY A 298 -6.07 8.29 8.65
C GLY A 298 -5.17 8.43 9.88
N GLN A 299 -3.89 8.75 9.68
CA GLN A 299 -2.95 9.04 10.76
C GLN A 299 -3.41 10.23 11.60
N ALA A 300 -3.88 11.32 10.97
CA ALA A 300 -4.39 12.49 11.69
C ALA A 300 -5.60 12.17 12.58
N MET A 301 -6.51 11.31 12.11
CA MET A 301 -7.64 10.83 12.90
C MET A 301 -7.17 9.94 14.07
N PHE A 302 -6.21 9.05 13.82
CA PHE A 302 -5.69 8.14 14.83
C PHE A 302 -4.96 8.88 15.97
N LEU A 303 -4.16 9.91 15.62
CA LEU A 303 -3.38 10.70 16.57
C LEU A 303 -4.19 11.86 17.19
N GLY A 304 -5.47 12.03 16.83
CA GLY A 304 -6.31 13.10 17.35
C GLY A 304 -5.96 14.49 16.79
N PHE A 305 -5.24 14.59 15.67
CA PHE A 305 -4.94 15.87 15.00
C PHE A 305 -6.15 16.41 14.23
N ARG A 306 -7.05 15.52 13.82
CA ARG A 306 -8.34 15.82 13.17
C ARG A 306 -9.45 15.02 13.82
N ASP A 307 -10.63 15.62 13.93
CA ASP A 307 -11.82 14.93 14.41
C ASP A 307 -12.26 13.86 13.40
N GLN A 308 -12.83 12.77 13.91
CA GLN A 308 -13.43 11.70 13.09
C GLN A 308 -14.85 12.07 12.68
N ASP A 309 -15.03 13.29 12.18
CA ASP A 309 -16.33 13.79 11.71
C ASP A 309 -16.66 13.28 10.29
N GLU A 310 -17.89 13.54 9.84
CA GLU A 310 -18.38 13.08 8.53
C GLU A 310 -17.53 13.67 7.37
N LYS A 311 -17.05 14.91 7.51
CA LYS A 311 -16.24 15.59 6.50
C LYS A 311 -14.87 14.93 6.37
N THR A 312 -14.18 14.72 7.48
CA THR A 312 -12.85 14.08 7.50
C THR A 312 -12.91 12.63 6.98
N MET A 313 -13.95 11.90 7.40
CA MET A 313 -14.17 10.54 6.92
C MET A 313 -14.50 10.50 5.42
N SER A 314 -15.28 11.43 4.90
CA SER A 314 -15.59 11.54 3.48
C SER A 314 -14.34 11.86 2.65
N GLU A 315 -13.45 12.72 3.16
CA GLU A 315 -12.19 13.06 2.51
C GLU A 315 -11.24 11.84 2.47
N PHE A 316 -11.11 11.13 3.58
CA PHE A 316 -10.34 9.89 3.69
C PHE A 316 -10.82 8.83 2.68
N LEU A 317 -12.12 8.51 2.73
CA LEU A 317 -12.71 7.49 1.88
C LEU A 317 -12.73 7.89 0.40
N GLY A 318 -12.92 9.19 0.11
CA GLY A 318 -12.89 9.71 -1.25
C GLY A 318 -11.52 9.55 -1.90
N ALA A 319 -10.46 9.87 -1.17
CA ALA A 319 -9.08 9.68 -1.65
C ALA A 319 -8.78 8.18 -1.87
N LEU A 320 -9.15 7.33 -0.91
CA LEU A 320 -8.91 5.89 -0.99
C LEU A 320 -9.70 5.20 -2.12
N SER A 321 -10.98 5.60 -2.30
CA SER A 321 -11.80 5.11 -3.42
C SER A 321 -11.20 5.52 -4.76
N LYS A 322 -10.71 6.75 -4.87
CA LYS A 322 -10.11 7.25 -6.10
C LYS A 322 -8.84 6.50 -6.46
N ALA A 323 -7.95 6.25 -5.50
CA ALA A 323 -6.77 5.43 -5.70
C ALA A 323 -7.12 4.01 -6.17
N ASN A 324 -8.09 3.36 -5.50
CA ASN A 324 -8.53 2.00 -5.84
C ASN A 324 -9.25 1.91 -7.19
N GLU A 325 -9.97 2.96 -7.61
CA GLU A 325 -10.60 3.03 -8.95
C GLU A 325 -9.56 3.11 -10.06
N MET A 326 -8.42 3.73 -9.81
CA MET A 326 -7.33 3.88 -10.78
C MET A 326 -6.49 2.61 -10.89
N ASN A 327 -6.18 2.00 -9.76
CA ASN A 327 -5.40 0.77 -9.69
C ASN A 327 -5.80 -0.06 -8.47
N ASP A 328 -6.62 -1.08 -8.65
CA ASP A 328 -7.09 -1.98 -7.59
C ASP A 328 -6.01 -2.97 -7.12
N ASN A 329 -4.91 -3.09 -7.85
CA ASN A 329 -3.73 -3.88 -7.48
C ASN A 329 -2.60 -3.03 -6.87
N ASP A 330 -2.80 -1.71 -6.69
CA ASP A 330 -1.82 -0.89 -6.01
C ASP A 330 -1.57 -1.38 -4.58
N TRP A 331 -0.32 -1.73 -4.28
CA TRP A 331 0.05 -2.32 -3.00
C TRP A 331 -0.24 -1.39 -1.81
N ASN A 332 0.01 -0.08 -1.97
CA ASN A 332 -0.17 0.88 -0.89
C ASN A 332 -1.65 1.16 -0.62
N THR A 333 -2.45 1.27 -1.67
CA THR A 333 -3.92 1.38 -1.55
C THR A 333 -4.50 0.15 -0.83
N ASN A 334 -4.08 -1.06 -1.26
CA ASN A 334 -4.54 -2.29 -0.61
C ASN A 334 -4.06 -2.40 0.85
N ARG A 335 -2.83 -1.96 1.17
CA ARG A 335 -2.32 -1.89 2.55
C ARG A 335 -3.20 -0.98 3.41
N ILE A 336 -3.50 0.24 2.93
CA ILE A 336 -4.32 1.20 3.69
C ILE A 336 -5.76 0.69 3.84
N LEU A 337 -6.33 0.03 2.81
CA LEU A 337 -7.63 -0.64 2.92
C LEU A 337 -7.60 -1.73 4.00
N ALA A 338 -6.53 -2.53 4.07
CA ALA A 338 -6.39 -3.53 5.13
C ALA A 338 -6.37 -2.91 6.52
N GLU A 339 -5.58 -1.85 6.73
CA GLU A 339 -5.52 -1.11 8.00
C GLU A 339 -6.86 -0.48 8.38
N ALA A 340 -7.58 0.08 7.39
CA ALA A 340 -8.92 0.62 7.61
C ALA A 340 -9.90 -0.48 8.06
N HIS A 341 -9.89 -1.64 7.40
CA HIS A 341 -10.73 -2.78 7.79
C HIS A 341 -10.34 -3.37 9.15
N ILE A 342 -9.04 -3.36 9.52
CA ILE A 342 -8.60 -3.71 10.86
C ILE A 342 -9.24 -2.77 11.90
N THR A 343 -9.19 -1.46 11.65
CA THR A 343 -9.78 -0.46 12.54
C THR A 343 -11.29 -0.63 12.69
N MET A 344 -11.97 -1.02 11.60
CA MET A 344 -13.41 -1.33 11.61
C MET A 344 -13.74 -2.71 12.21
N GLN A 345 -12.73 -3.50 12.57
CA GLN A 345 -12.86 -4.88 13.05
C GLN A 345 -13.48 -5.84 12.01
N ASP A 346 -13.36 -5.51 10.73
CA ASP A 346 -13.71 -6.40 9.62
C ASP A 346 -12.45 -7.19 9.20
N TYR A 347 -12.04 -8.11 10.04
CA TYR A 347 -10.79 -8.86 9.90
C TYR A 347 -10.73 -9.75 8.64
N PRO A 348 -11.84 -10.40 8.21
CA PRO A 348 -11.81 -11.16 6.95
C PRO A 348 -11.49 -10.28 5.73
N GLN A 349 -12.07 -9.07 5.62
CA GLN A 349 -11.76 -8.16 4.53
C GLN A 349 -10.36 -7.57 4.67
N ALA A 350 -9.91 -7.28 5.89
CA ALA A 350 -8.55 -6.87 6.15
C ALA A 350 -7.54 -7.87 5.59
N LYS A 351 -7.74 -9.19 5.83
CA LYS A 351 -6.88 -10.26 5.28
C LYS A 351 -6.89 -10.30 3.76
N VAL A 352 -8.03 -10.05 3.12
CA VAL A 352 -8.13 -10.01 1.64
C VAL A 352 -7.26 -8.90 1.07
N TYR A 353 -7.41 -7.66 1.57
CA TYR A 353 -6.63 -6.52 1.08
C TYR A 353 -5.15 -6.64 1.45
N ALA A 354 -4.82 -7.06 2.66
CA ALA A 354 -3.43 -7.29 3.08
C ALA A 354 -2.74 -8.36 2.22
N THR A 355 -3.46 -9.43 1.85
CA THR A 355 -2.93 -10.47 0.94
C THR A 355 -2.66 -9.91 -0.46
N ARG A 356 -3.53 -9.02 -0.98
CA ARG A 356 -3.30 -8.35 -2.27
C ARG A 356 -2.07 -7.45 -2.21
N ALA A 357 -1.95 -6.65 -1.15
CA ALA A 357 -0.79 -5.81 -0.92
C ALA A 357 0.50 -6.63 -0.87
N TYR A 358 0.50 -7.74 -0.10
CA TYR A 358 1.66 -8.61 0.04
C TYR A 358 2.05 -9.31 -1.26
N LYS A 359 1.07 -9.74 -2.07
CA LYS A 359 1.36 -10.30 -3.40
C LYS A 359 1.94 -9.27 -4.37
N ALA A 360 1.51 -8.02 -4.27
CA ALA A 360 1.99 -6.95 -5.14
C ALA A 360 3.35 -6.39 -4.72
N ASN A 361 3.69 -6.41 -3.42
CA ASN A 361 4.99 -5.94 -2.91
C ASN A 361 5.40 -6.73 -1.64
N PRO A 362 5.91 -7.97 -1.80
CA PRO A 362 6.17 -8.89 -0.69
C PRO A 362 7.40 -8.54 0.15
N ASN A 363 8.24 -7.59 -0.32
CA ASN A 363 9.49 -7.21 0.32
C ASN A 363 9.41 -5.85 1.05
N ASN A 364 8.25 -5.18 0.99
CA ASN A 364 8.05 -3.91 1.65
C ASN A 364 7.70 -4.09 3.14
N PRO A 365 8.45 -3.50 4.09
CA PRO A 365 8.22 -3.66 5.53
C PRO A 365 6.82 -3.20 5.99
N HIS A 366 6.28 -2.12 5.41
CA HIS A 366 4.94 -1.64 5.76
C HIS A 366 3.85 -2.62 5.31
N VAL A 367 4.03 -3.24 4.13
CA VAL A 367 3.12 -4.27 3.63
C VAL A 367 3.20 -5.52 4.48
N MET A 368 4.41 -5.97 4.85
CA MET A 368 4.61 -7.12 5.74
C MET A 368 3.99 -6.87 7.12
N SER A 369 4.13 -5.64 7.67
CA SER A 369 3.51 -5.25 8.92
C SER A 369 1.98 -5.37 8.85
N ALA A 370 1.34 -4.78 7.82
CA ALA A 370 -0.11 -4.83 7.67
C ALA A 370 -0.64 -6.25 7.41
N TYR A 371 0.12 -7.06 6.65
CA TYR A 371 -0.25 -8.45 6.37
C TYR A 371 -0.14 -9.33 7.61
N GLY A 372 0.98 -9.24 8.35
CA GLY A 372 1.16 -9.96 9.61
C GLY A 372 0.09 -9.58 10.64
N ASP A 373 -0.23 -8.30 10.74
CA ASP A 373 -1.30 -7.79 11.60
C ASP A 373 -2.68 -8.38 11.21
N ALA A 374 -3.00 -8.42 9.92
CA ALA A 374 -4.25 -9.00 9.44
C ALA A 374 -4.30 -10.52 9.70
N LEU A 375 -3.16 -11.21 9.60
CA LEU A 375 -3.05 -12.65 9.91
C LEU A 375 -3.32 -12.91 11.40
N LEU A 376 -2.69 -12.16 12.32
CA LEU A 376 -2.91 -12.30 13.76
C LEU A 376 -4.40 -12.17 14.12
N ARG A 377 -5.12 -11.23 13.47
CA ARG A 377 -6.54 -11.00 13.74
C ARG A 377 -7.46 -12.05 13.12
N ASN A 378 -6.93 -12.90 12.28
CA ASN A 378 -7.63 -14.06 11.71
C ASN A 378 -7.07 -15.39 12.28
N ASP A 379 -6.48 -15.33 13.48
CA ASP A 379 -5.94 -16.47 14.25
C ASP A 379 -4.85 -17.27 13.49
N ASP A 380 -4.17 -16.64 12.53
CA ASP A 380 -3.11 -17.26 11.71
C ASP A 380 -1.73 -16.85 12.25
N VAL A 381 -1.47 -17.19 13.53
CA VAL A 381 -0.27 -16.75 14.28
C VAL A 381 1.01 -17.29 13.65
N ASP A 382 1.02 -18.56 13.24
CA ASP A 382 2.19 -19.20 12.61
C ASP A 382 2.65 -18.47 11.34
N MET A 383 1.71 -18.10 10.48
CA MET A 383 2.03 -17.37 9.25
C MET A 383 2.45 -15.93 9.57
N ALA A 384 1.82 -15.29 10.55
CA ALA A 384 2.23 -13.95 11.00
C ALA A 384 3.68 -13.94 11.50
N ILE A 385 4.10 -14.94 12.31
CA ILE A 385 5.49 -15.09 12.75
C ILE A 385 6.44 -15.22 11.58
N LYS A 386 6.09 -16.03 10.55
CA LYS A 386 6.92 -16.18 9.35
C LYS A 386 7.09 -14.86 8.61
N VAL A 387 6.01 -14.10 8.44
CA VAL A 387 6.02 -12.79 7.77
C VAL A 387 6.85 -11.77 8.57
N PHE A 388 6.69 -11.74 9.90
CA PHE A 388 7.45 -10.82 10.75
C PHE A 388 8.93 -11.20 10.86
N LYS A 389 9.29 -12.49 10.82
CA LYS A 389 10.68 -12.94 10.69
C LYS A 389 11.31 -12.44 9.40
N LYS A 390 10.57 -12.56 8.28
CA LYS A 390 11.02 -12.00 7.01
C LYS A 390 11.20 -10.48 7.14
N MET A 391 10.23 -9.76 7.72
CA MET A 391 10.32 -8.31 7.95
C MET A 391 11.54 -7.93 8.81
N TYR A 392 11.85 -8.71 9.84
CA TYR A 392 13.01 -8.51 10.70
C TYR A 392 14.34 -8.73 9.96
N SER A 393 14.39 -9.68 8.99
CA SER A 393 15.58 -9.95 8.20
C SER A 393 15.84 -8.93 7.10
N VAL A 394 14.85 -8.11 6.74
CA VAL A 394 14.96 -7.09 5.70
C VAL A 394 15.67 -5.86 6.28
N GLU A 395 16.65 -5.34 5.55
CA GLU A 395 17.27 -4.06 5.92
C GLU A 395 16.22 -2.94 5.85
N PRO A 396 16.14 -2.05 6.86
CA PRO A 396 15.19 -0.95 6.84
C PRO A 396 15.46 -0.05 5.63
N ILE A 397 14.40 0.45 5.00
CA ILE A 397 14.51 1.43 3.92
C ILE A 397 14.92 2.77 4.57
N PRO A 398 16.13 3.31 4.31
CA PRO A 398 16.69 4.41 5.11
C PRO A 398 15.89 5.71 5.11
N ALA A 399 15.03 5.91 4.09
CA ALA A 399 14.21 7.13 3.97
C ALA A 399 12.84 7.00 4.63
N SER A 400 12.39 5.79 4.93
CA SER A 400 10.99 5.53 5.26
C SER A 400 10.76 5.01 6.68
N ASP A 401 11.77 4.60 7.40
CA ASP A 401 11.57 4.00 8.72
C ASP A 401 12.52 4.56 9.78
N THR A 402 11.97 5.46 10.60
CA THR A 402 12.61 5.89 11.85
C THR A 402 12.34 4.90 12.99
N ASN A 403 11.55 3.85 12.75
CA ASN A 403 11.15 2.89 13.77
C ASN A 403 11.80 1.51 13.52
N GLU A 404 13.09 1.42 13.82
CA GLU A 404 13.88 0.18 13.76
C GLU A 404 13.33 -0.93 14.66
N ASP A 405 12.52 -0.57 15.66
CA ASP A 405 11.93 -1.51 16.60
C ASP A 405 10.64 -2.17 16.10
N ARG A 406 10.05 -1.70 15.01
CA ARG A 406 8.76 -2.23 14.51
C ARG A 406 8.76 -3.74 14.30
N PRO A 407 9.76 -4.36 13.62
CA PRO A 407 9.80 -5.81 13.44
C PRO A 407 9.92 -6.56 14.77
N LYS A 408 10.76 -6.05 15.70
CA LYS A 408 10.99 -6.63 17.01
C LYS A 408 9.71 -6.63 17.84
N LYS A 409 9.01 -5.48 17.91
CA LYS A 409 7.72 -5.31 18.59
C LYS A 409 6.62 -6.19 17.98
N ALA A 410 6.60 -6.35 16.66
CA ALA A 410 5.66 -7.23 15.98
C ALA A 410 5.90 -8.70 16.28
N LEU A 411 7.16 -9.15 16.24
CA LEU A 411 7.56 -10.51 16.62
C LEU A 411 7.30 -10.80 18.09
N MET A 412 7.66 -9.88 18.97
CA MET A 412 7.37 -9.98 20.41
C MET A 412 5.88 -10.24 20.65
N PHE A 413 5.00 -9.46 20.00
CA PHE A 413 3.56 -9.62 20.15
C PHE A 413 3.05 -10.94 19.57
N ALA A 414 3.56 -11.35 18.40
CA ALA A 414 3.18 -12.62 17.78
C ALA A 414 3.61 -13.83 18.65
N TYR A 415 4.83 -13.83 19.18
CA TYR A 415 5.29 -14.86 20.10
C TYR A 415 4.52 -14.87 21.43
N TYR A 416 4.11 -13.70 21.93
CA TYR A 416 3.24 -13.64 23.10
C TYR A 416 1.90 -14.33 22.87
N LEU A 417 1.29 -14.12 21.69
CA LEU A 417 0.04 -14.78 21.30
C LEU A 417 0.20 -16.28 21.07
N ASP A 418 1.38 -16.71 20.63
CA ASP A 418 1.77 -18.12 20.47
C ASP A 418 2.16 -18.80 21.78
N ASN A 419 2.22 -18.06 22.89
CA ASN A 419 2.74 -18.48 24.20
C ASN A 419 4.23 -18.89 24.20
N ASP A 420 5.00 -18.50 23.17
CA ASP A 420 6.47 -18.64 23.16
C ASP A 420 7.10 -17.46 23.90
N PHE A 421 6.96 -17.48 25.24
CA PHE A 421 7.36 -16.38 26.10
C PHE A 421 8.87 -16.12 26.08
N ASP A 422 9.68 -17.14 25.87
CA ASP A 422 11.14 -17.00 25.82
C ASP A 422 11.57 -16.18 24.62
N LYS A 423 11.02 -16.48 23.42
CA LYS A 423 11.29 -15.68 22.21
C LYS A 423 10.67 -14.28 22.29
N ALA A 424 9.52 -14.13 22.93
CA ALA A 424 8.93 -12.81 23.15
C ALA A 424 9.86 -11.93 24.01
N ILE A 425 10.48 -12.46 25.06
CA ILE A 425 11.46 -11.76 25.90
C ILE A 425 12.77 -11.50 25.14
N GLU A 426 13.23 -12.44 24.29
CA GLU A 426 14.38 -12.22 23.42
C GLU A 426 14.18 -10.98 22.54
N MET A 427 13.03 -10.87 21.85
CA MET A 427 12.70 -9.69 21.04
C MET A 427 12.57 -8.42 21.88
N PHE A 428 11.99 -8.51 23.08
CA PHE A 428 11.91 -7.35 23.99
C PHE A 428 13.28 -6.77 24.32
N ASN A 429 14.28 -7.63 24.59
CA ASN A 429 15.63 -7.20 24.94
C ASN A 429 16.36 -6.46 23.80
N GLU A 430 15.87 -6.59 22.57
CA GLU A 430 16.41 -5.89 21.41
C GLU A 430 15.68 -4.56 21.11
N VAL A 431 14.54 -4.28 21.76
CA VAL A 431 13.79 -3.04 21.58
C VAL A 431 14.52 -1.87 22.25
N GLU A 432 14.75 -0.81 21.50
CA GLU A 432 15.41 0.40 21.99
C GLU A 432 14.43 1.40 22.62
N GLU A 433 13.30 1.63 21.95
CA GLU A 433 12.25 2.54 22.39
C GLU A 433 11.04 1.77 22.93
N LEU A 434 10.85 1.84 24.25
CA LEU A 434 9.76 1.14 24.92
C LEU A 434 8.42 1.84 24.71
N ASP A 435 7.44 1.12 24.14
CA ASP A 435 6.05 1.56 24.09
C ASP A 435 5.18 0.84 25.12
N PHE A 436 3.97 1.34 25.36
CA PHE A 436 3.04 0.81 26.35
C PHE A 436 2.76 -0.69 26.14
N ARG A 437 2.57 -1.10 24.88
CA ARG A 437 2.28 -2.51 24.56
C ARG A 437 3.45 -3.43 24.91
N SER A 438 4.65 -3.09 24.47
CA SER A 438 5.86 -3.88 24.73
C SER A 438 6.17 -3.96 26.21
N TRP A 439 6.06 -2.84 26.93
CA TRP A 439 6.22 -2.78 28.37
C TRP A 439 5.23 -3.69 29.10
N LEU A 440 3.93 -3.58 28.80
CA LEU A 440 2.87 -4.34 29.48
C LEU A 440 2.98 -5.84 29.22
N ILE A 441 3.27 -6.23 27.97
CA ILE A 441 3.42 -7.64 27.59
C ILE A 441 4.64 -8.26 28.28
N CYS A 442 5.78 -7.57 28.33
CA CYS A 442 6.96 -8.06 29.02
C CYS A 442 6.68 -8.25 30.52
N ALA A 443 6.01 -7.29 31.17
CA ALA A 443 5.64 -7.37 32.56
C ALA A 443 4.68 -8.57 32.83
N ASP A 444 3.67 -8.76 31.98
CA ASP A 444 2.72 -9.88 32.07
C ASP A 444 3.42 -11.23 31.88
N ILE A 445 4.34 -11.36 30.93
CA ILE A 445 5.14 -12.59 30.73
C ILE A 445 5.97 -12.89 31.99
N LYS A 446 6.73 -11.92 32.51
CA LYS A 446 7.57 -12.11 33.67
C LYS A 446 6.76 -12.46 34.93
N ALA A 447 5.58 -11.84 35.09
CA ALA A 447 4.66 -12.19 36.18
C ALA A 447 4.15 -13.64 36.04
N LYS A 448 3.75 -14.07 34.86
CA LYS A 448 3.31 -15.45 34.55
C LYS A 448 4.42 -16.49 34.83
N GLN A 449 5.67 -16.11 34.56
CA GLN A 449 6.84 -16.96 34.82
C GLN A 449 7.31 -16.91 36.30
N GLY A 450 6.67 -16.11 37.16
CA GLY A 450 7.06 -15.93 38.57
C GLY A 450 8.40 -15.22 38.74
N LEU A 451 8.86 -14.46 37.74
CA LEU A 451 10.12 -13.73 37.79
C LEU A 451 9.96 -12.41 38.55
N ASN A 452 11.02 -11.99 39.23
CA ASN A 452 11.03 -10.69 39.91
C ASN A 452 11.45 -9.59 38.91
N TYR A 453 10.53 -8.75 38.49
CA TYR A 453 10.75 -7.68 37.50
C TYR A 453 10.47 -6.29 38.08
N LEU A 454 9.84 -6.17 39.23
CA LEU A 454 9.35 -4.91 39.81
C LEU A 454 10.45 -3.88 40.05
N LYS A 455 11.70 -4.34 40.23
CA LYS A 455 12.90 -3.52 40.48
C LYS A 455 13.78 -3.39 39.23
N GLU A 456 13.35 -3.90 38.10
CA GLU A 456 14.10 -3.73 36.84
C GLU A 456 13.92 -2.31 36.31
N LYS A 457 15.00 -1.71 35.84
CA LYS A 457 15.02 -0.30 35.36
C LYS A 457 13.97 -0.02 34.28
N TRP A 458 13.86 -0.88 33.27
CA TRP A 458 12.88 -0.76 32.22
C TRP A 458 11.44 -0.76 32.74
N PHE A 459 11.17 -1.52 33.83
CA PHE A 459 9.84 -1.61 34.42
C PHE A 459 9.49 -0.33 35.18
N GLU A 460 10.41 0.19 36.00
CA GLU A 460 10.23 1.45 36.75
C GLU A 460 10.08 2.66 35.79
N GLU A 461 10.89 2.73 34.73
CA GLU A 461 10.81 3.78 33.72
C GLU A 461 9.47 3.71 32.98
N GLY A 462 9.04 2.53 32.55
CA GLY A 462 7.75 2.32 31.90
C GLY A 462 6.57 2.62 32.82
N LEU A 463 6.63 2.21 34.08
CA LEU A 463 5.60 2.52 35.08
C LEU A 463 5.43 4.04 35.25
N ASN A 464 6.54 4.78 35.37
CA ASN A 464 6.51 6.25 35.46
C ASN A 464 5.92 6.92 34.21
N THR A 465 6.21 6.34 33.02
CA THR A 465 5.75 6.86 31.74
C THR A 465 4.27 6.56 31.51
N PHE A 466 3.82 5.35 31.85
CA PHE A 466 2.52 4.82 31.44
C PHE A 466 1.46 4.76 32.55
N LYS A 467 1.78 5.15 33.78
CA LYS A 467 0.85 5.07 34.95
C LYS A 467 -0.48 5.82 34.78
N GLU A 468 -0.50 6.85 33.94
CA GLU A 468 -1.70 7.66 33.65
C GLU A 468 -2.41 7.22 32.36
N THR A 469 -1.94 6.13 31.73
CA THR A 469 -2.51 5.63 30.49
C THR A 469 -3.89 5.01 30.72
N ASP A 470 -4.87 5.37 29.88
CA ASP A 470 -6.14 4.66 29.85
C ASP A 470 -5.95 3.25 29.26
N ALA A 471 -5.75 2.28 30.19
CA ALA A 471 -5.47 0.89 29.82
C ALA A 471 -6.60 0.25 29.01
N ASP A 472 -7.86 0.56 29.28
CA ASP A 472 -8.99 0.01 28.53
C ASP A 472 -8.98 0.50 27.09
N ALA A 473 -8.66 1.78 26.85
CA ALA A 473 -8.52 2.34 25.52
C ALA A 473 -7.29 1.79 24.80
N GLU A 474 -6.10 1.81 25.43
CA GLU A 474 -4.86 1.37 24.78
C GLU A 474 -4.83 -0.15 24.50
N ILE A 475 -5.21 -0.99 25.48
CA ILE A 475 -5.27 -2.45 25.28
C ILE A 475 -6.33 -2.82 24.22
N SER A 476 -7.38 -2.00 24.07
CA SER A 476 -8.35 -2.18 22.99
C SER A 476 -7.71 -2.01 21.60
N ARG A 477 -6.66 -1.22 21.48
CA ARG A 477 -5.89 -1.01 20.25
C ARG A 477 -4.97 -2.18 19.91
N PHE A 478 -4.61 -3.04 20.89
CA PHE A 478 -3.80 -4.23 20.63
C PHE A 478 -4.54 -5.26 19.77
N HIS A 479 -5.87 -5.15 19.71
CA HIS A 479 -6.73 -6.05 18.94
C HIS A 479 -6.47 -7.52 19.24
N LEU A 480 -6.43 -7.85 20.53
CA LEU A 480 -6.28 -9.23 20.99
C LEU A 480 -7.44 -10.08 20.42
N PRO A 481 -7.14 -11.27 19.87
CA PRO A 481 -8.16 -12.14 19.26
C PRO A 481 -9.19 -12.59 20.31
N ASN A 482 -8.76 -12.76 21.55
CA ASN A 482 -9.62 -13.22 22.63
C ASN A 482 -9.94 -12.09 23.62
N LYS A 483 -11.26 -11.89 23.87
CA LYS A 483 -11.75 -10.91 24.88
C LYS A 483 -11.25 -11.22 26.28
N GLU A 484 -11.00 -12.49 26.60
CA GLU A 484 -10.48 -12.92 27.87
C GLU A 484 -9.04 -12.44 28.09
N HIS A 485 -8.17 -12.57 27.09
CA HIS A 485 -6.80 -12.01 27.11
C HIS A 485 -6.83 -10.49 27.37
N LYS A 486 -7.75 -9.77 26.73
CA LYS A 486 -7.92 -8.34 26.97
C LYS A 486 -8.25 -8.04 28.42
N SER A 487 -9.24 -8.75 28.98
CA SER A 487 -9.65 -8.57 30.37
C SER A 487 -8.52 -8.90 31.36
N GLN A 488 -7.76 -9.94 31.07
CA GLN A 488 -6.60 -10.34 31.87
C GLN A 488 -5.52 -9.26 31.88
N LEU A 489 -5.15 -8.70 30.71
CA LEU A 489 -4.15 -7.64 30.62
C LEU A 489 -4.60 -6.35 31.30
N VAL A 490 -5.87 -5.97 31.20
CA VAL A 490 -6.43 -4.81 31.90
C VAL A 490 -6.35 -5.02 33.42
N THR A 491 -6.75 -6.21 33.89
CA THR A 491 -6.68 -6.56 35.31
C THR A 491 -5.24 -6.57 35.81
N PHE A 492 -4.33 -7.14 35.04
CA PHE A 492 -2.90 -7.15 35.35
C PHE A 492 -2.35 -5.73 35.45
N TYR A 493 -2.60 -4.86 34.48
CA TYR A 493 -2.15 -3.46 34.53
C TYR A 493 -2.66 -2.75 35.81
N LYS A 494 -3.94 -2.89 36.14
CA LYS A 494 -4.50 -2.31 37.37
C LYS A 494 -3.84 -2.83 38.62
N SER A 495 -3.46 -4.11 38.67
CA SER A 495 -2.73 -4.71 39.82
C SER A 495 -1.29 -4.21 39.96
N VAL A 496 -0.68 -3.78 38.85
CA VAL A 496 0.66 -3.20 38.84
C VAL A 496 0.68 -1.77 39.39
N LEU A 497 -0.44 -1.05 39.25
CA LEU A 497 -0.61 0.33 39.73
C LEU A 497 -1.02 0.40 41.20
N SER A 498 -1.53 -0.71 41.79
CA SER A 498 -1.97 -0.79 43.18
C SER A 498 -0.82 -1.16 44.10
#